data_aa17e6555ba8597858ee9ad04cd194d8
#
_entry.id   aa17e6555ba8597858ee9ad04cd194d8
#
_cell.length_a   1.000
_cell.length_b   1.000
_cell.length_c   1.000
_cell.angle_alpha   90.00
_cell.angle_beta   90.00
_cell.angle_gamma   90.00
#
_symmetry.space_group_name_H-M   'P 1'
#
loop_
_entity.id
_entity.type
_entity.pdbx_description
1 polymer ?
#
loop_
_entity_poly.entity_id
_entity_poly.type
_entity_poly.pdbx_seq_one_letter_code
_entity_poly.pdbx_strand_id
1 'polypeptide(L)'
;EYFLEKIEDDFFKGELKFKGSVVKFEVRYSENTIRFKAFGTTNKIILNSLLTKAFTKTAYCELCGVCEVECPTGALTVRDTVEIDKGRCVHCNNCFGINTKGCIIATRKMMYEGGKTMGTATKTSGVDRYSTFGLREEWLTSFFDLLDDWFSENSRLLGPKQIPAMLNWLREAELVDLKEKKVTELAKILKPVYASNPLLVWQIIWTNLSFNSSIVNWYVTATKNDIKYTKNELVELLKEDYPNLKGATLKNPVDALVNTFVNSPLGTTDAYADDNLKMGLLEKKGASVISVQRYGTSKVSQIVVAYSLYKNAEINNMYELTVTDIYEKGYMGVSNIFNMDSESFMNALRGLTTNEVLSADLLGGLENIHLASEFSSFDVLKRLIRKI
;
A
#
# COMPACT_ATOMS: atom_id res chain seq x y z
N GLU A 1 0.03 32.65 -1.44
CA GLU A 1 0.67 33.47 -0.40
C GLU A 1 0.35 32.83 0.94
N TYR A 2 1.34 32.57 1.76
CA TYR A 2 1.14 32.13 3.14
C TYR A 2 1.81 33.10 4.10
N PHE A 3 1.19 33.29 5.23
CA PHE A 3 1.72 34.07 6.33
C PHE A 3 1.76 33.19 7.56
N LEU A 4 2.88 33.16 8.26
CA LEU A 4 3.06 32.41 9.48
C LEU A 4 3.58 33.34 10.56
N GLU A 5 2.83 33.46 11.65
CA GLU A 5 3.18 34.23 12.82
C GLU A 5 3.54 33.30 13.96
N LYS A 6 4.71 33.50 14.54
CA LYS A 6 5.14 32.75 15.74
C LYS A 6 4.43 33.36 16.96
N ILE A 7 3.70 32.54 17.68
CA ILE A 7 2.98 32.93 18.91
C ILE A 7 3.75 32.50 20.16
N GLU A 8 4.25 31.22 20.12
CA GLU A 8 5.09 30.61 21.17
C GLU A 8 6.16 29.78 20.47
N ASP A 9 7.12 29.23 21.19
CA ASP A 9 8.23 28.48 20.60
C ASP A 9 7.79 27.26 19.79
N ASP A 10 6.67 26.65 20.18
CA ASP A 10 6.09 25.46 19.52
C ASP A 10 4.74 25.75 18.85
N PHE A 11 4.28 27.03 18.83
CA PHE A 11 2.96 27.40 18.34
C PHE A 11 3.00 28.54 17.35
N PHE A 12 2.39 28.35 16.20
CA PHE A 12 2.30 29.31 15.12
C PHE A 12 0.86 29.43 14.63
N LYS A 13 0.49 30.65 14.20
CA LYS A 13 -0.75 30.91 13.45
C LYS A 13 -0.42 31.31 12.03
N GLY A 14 -1.22 30.89 11.07
CA GLY A 14 -0.98 31.19 9.68
C GLY A 14 -2.24 31.37 8.86
N GLU A 15 -2.05 32.02 7.71
CA GLU A 15 -3.06 32.16 6.68
C GLU A 15 -2.48 31.65 5.36
N LEU A 16 -3.26 30.87 4.62
CA LEU A 16 -2.95 30.40 3.29
C LEU A 16 -3.99 30.95 2.31
N LYS A 17 -3.56 31.71 1.33
CA LYS A 17 -4.40 32.17 0.23
C LYS A 17 -4.25 31.23 -0.96
N PHE A 18 -5.36 30.64 -1.38
CA PHE A 18 -5.39 29.72 -2.51
C PHE A 18 -6.68 29.90 -3.33
N LYS A 19 -6.54 30.15 -4.64
CA LYS A 19 -7.64 30.34 -5.59
C LYS A 19 -8.76 31.26 -5.06
N GLY A 20 -8.37 32.39 -4.47
CA GLY A 20 -9.31 33.41 -3.94
C GLY A 20 -9.89 33.11 -2.56
N SER A 21 -9.57 31.97 -1.96
CA SER A 21 -9.97 31.61 -0.59
C SER A 21 -8.83 31.83 0.40
N VAL A 22 -9.16 32.31 1.59
CA VAL A 22 -8.22 32.46 2.71
C VAL A 22 -8.51 31.37 3.74
N VAL A 23 -7.51 30.56 4.06
CA VAL A 23 -7.60 29.55 5.09
C VAL A 23 -6.72 29.96 6.26
N LYS A 24 -7.32 30.07 7.44
CA LYS A 24 -6.58 30.27 8.69
C LYS A 24 -6.26 28.93 9.33
N PHE A 25 -5.05 28.80 9.85
CA PHE A 25 -4.62 27.56 10.50
C PHE A 25 -3.70 27.83 11.68
N GLU A 26 -3.67 26.89 12.59
CA GLU A 26 -2.71 26.80 13.71
C GLU A 26 -1.79 25.62 13.50
N VAL A 27 -0.51 25.79 13.84
CA VAL A 27 0.52 24.77 13.80
C VAL A 27 1.13 24.62 15.18
N ARG A 28 1.18 23.40 15.69
CA ARG A 28 1.93 23.07 16.91
C ARG A 28 2.99 22.04 16.60
N TYR A 29 4.16 22.25 17.15
CA TYR A 29 5.28 21.33 17.09
C TYR A 29 5.38 20.54 18.39
N SER A 30 5.70 19.26 18.28
CA SER A 30 6.23 18.44 19.36
C SER A 30 7.39 17.63 18.78
N GLU A 31 8.28 17.10 19.62
CA GLU A 31 9.59 16.53 19.23
C GLU A 31 9.64 15.75 17.88
N ASN A 32 8.56 15.09 17.48
CA ASN A 32 8.48 14.32 16.23
C ASN A 32 7.14 14.48 15.50
N THR A 33 6.35 15.51 15.83
CA THR A 33 5.00 15.65 15.27
C THR A 33 4.67 17.10 15.00
N ILE A 34 4.12 17.36 13.81
CA ILE A 34 3.55 18.66 13.45
C ILE A 34 2.04 18.47 13.38
N ARG A 35 1.30 19.23 14.20
CA ARG A 35 -0.18 19.20 14.21
C ARG A 35 -0.73 20.47 13.62
N PHE A 36 -1.68 20.31 12.69
CA PHE A 36 -2.38 21.41 12.07
C PHE A 36 -3.83 21.44 12.51
N LYS A 37 -4.36 22.63 12.75
CA LYS A 37 -5.79 22.89 12.96
C LYS A 37 -6.23 24.00 12.03
N ALA A 38 -7.07 23.68 11.04
CA ALA A 38 -7.64 24.65 10.13
C ALA A 38 -8.98 25.19 10.65
N PHE A 39 -9.25 26.44 10.34
CA PHE A 39 -10.50 27.14 10.70
C PHE A 39 -11.24 27.56 9.42
N GLY A 40 -12.57 27.44 9.43
CA GLY A 40 -13.43 27.82 8.33
C GLY A 40 -14.05 26.63 7.57
N THR A 41 -14.84 26.95 6.56
CA THR A 41 -15.59 25.95 5.73
C THR A 41 -14.75 25.32 4.63
N THR A 42 -13.46 25.57 4.58
CA THR A 42 -12.57 25.13 3.52
C THR A 42 -12.39 23.60 3.58
N ASN A 43 -12.34 22.98 2.43
CA ASN A 43 -12.08 21.57 2.30
C ASN A 43 -10.74 21.20 2.98
N LYS A 44 -10.84 20.53 4.13
CA LYS A 44 -9.68 20.13 4.97
C LYS A 44 -8.66 19.27 4.20
N ILE A 45 -9.12 18.55 3.20
CA ILE A 45 -8.30 17.64 2.38
C ILE A 45 -7.37 18.46 1.48
N ILE A 46 -7.90 19.46 0.79
CA ILE A 46 -7.09 20.37 -0.05
C ILE A 46 -6.06 21.10 0.81
N LEU A 47 -6.48 21.58 1.99
CA LEU A 47 -5.57 22.25 2.91
C LEU A 47 -4.43 21.32 3.37
N ASN A 48 -4.76 20.11 3.81
CA ASN A 48 -3.75 19.14 4.25
C ASN A 48 -2.77 18.81 3.12
N SER A 49 -3.26 18.58 1.89
CA SER A 49 -2.42 18.34 0.73
C SER A 49 -1.46 19.51 0.46
N LEU A 50 -1.97 20.75 0.46
CA LEU A 50 -1.15 21.94 0.22
C LEU A 50 -0.11 22.18 1.31
N LEU A 51 -0.50 22.02 2.58
CA LEU A 51 0.41 22.16 3.70
C LEU A 51 1.49 21.06 3.68
N THR A 52 1.11 19.82 3.44
CA THR A 52 2.07 18.71 3.30
C THR A 52 3.09 19.00 2.20
N LYS A 53 2.65 19.43 1.01
CA LYS A 53 3.53 19.79 -0.11
C LYS A 53 4.48 20.96 0.25
N ALA A 54 3.97 21.98 0.94
CA ALA A 54 4.77 23.12 1.37
C ALA A 54 5.85 22.70 2.38
N PHE A 55 5.47 21.93 3.40
CA PHE A 55 6.42 21.46 4.42
C PHE A 55 7.44 20.47 3.86
N THR A 56 7.01 19.53 3.02
CA THR A 56 7.93 18.61 2.34
C THR A 56 8.97 19.37 1.53
N LYS A 57 8.53 20.37 0.76
CA LYS A 57 9.48 21.20 -0.01
C LYS A 57 10.45 21.97 0.89
N THR A 58 9.96 22.54 1.99
CA THR A 58 10.82 23.30 2.91
C THR A 58 11.81 22.40 3.64
N ALA A 59 11.36 21.24 4.11
CA ALA A 59 12.18 20.32 4.91
C ALA A 59 13.22 19.56 4.08
N TYR A 60 12.92 19.25 2.81
CA TYR A 60 13.74 18.39 1.95
C TYR A 60 14.20 19.08 0.67
N CYS A 61 14.23 20.40 0.65
CA CYS A 61 14.72 21.16 -0.51
C CYS A 61 16.23 20.99 -0.67
N GLU A 62 16.65 20.54 -1.87
CA GLU A 62 18.06 20.37 -2.24
C GLU A 62 18.62 21.58 -3.02
N LEU A 63 17.88 22.68 -3.09
CA LEU A 63 18.27 23.88 -3.83
C LEU A 63 18.68 23.61 -5.30
N CYS A 64 18.05 22.61 -5.93
CA CYS A 64 18.42 22.07 -7.25
C CYS A 64 18.10 23.02 -8.44
N GLY A 65 17.43 24.15 -8.20
CA GLY A 65 17.10 25.16 -9.22
C GLY A 65 15.95 24.82 -10.16
N VAL A 66 15.40 23.61 -10.17
CA VAL A 66 14.31 23.22 -11.09
C VAL A 66 13.12 24.16 -11.01
N CYS A 67 12.71 24.56 -9.79
CA CYS A 67 11.58 25.48 -9.61
C CYS A 67 11.88 26.91 -10.11
N GLU A 68 13.14 27.31 -10.20
CA GLU A 68 13.57 28.56 -10.84
C GLU A 68 13.35 28.48 -12.36
N VAL A 69 13.78 27.38 -12.98
CA VAL A 69 13.61 27.13 -14.42
C VAL A 69 12.14 27.02 -14.82
N GLU A 70 11.33 26.35 -13.99
CA GLU A 70 9.90 26.17 -14.20
C GLU A 70 9.05 27.42 -13.92
N CYS A 71 9.65 28.48 -13.40
CA CYS A 71 8.91 29.71 -13.08
C CYS A 71 8.62 30.54 -14.37
N PRO A 72 7.36 30.65 -14.83
CA PRO A 72 7.04 31.28 -16.10
C PRO A 72 7.32 32.79 -16.13
N THR A 73 7.44 33.44 -14.96
CA THR A 73 7.70 34.86 -14.82
C THR A 73 9.11 35.18 -14.35
N GLY A 74 9.94 34.15 -14.10
CA GLY A 74 11.27 34.33 -13.51
C GLY A 74 11.25 35.00 -12.14
N ALA A 75 10.17 34.85 -11.41
CA ALA A 75 10.00 35.44 -10.08
C ALA A 75 10.74 34.67 -8.99
N LEU A 76 11.30 33.51 -9.30
CA LEU A 76 11.92 32.64 -8.31
C LEU A 76 13.41 32.49 -8.60
N THR A 77 14.23 32.69 -7.56
CA THR A 77 15.67 32.53 -7.62
C THR A 77 16.13 31.52 -6.57
N VAL A 78 16.99 30.60 -6.97
CA VAL A 78 17.53 29.56 -6.08
C VAL A 78 19.04 29.72 -5.98
N ARG A 79 19.49 30.02 -4.76
CA ARG A 79 20.92 30.12 -4.41
C ARG A 79 21.11 29.33 -3.10
N ASP A 80 21.60 29.97 -2.06
CA ASP A 80 21.69 29.38 -0.72
C ASP A 80 20.29 29.19 -0.07
N THR A 81 19.33 29.93 -0.58
CA THR A 81 17.91 29.85 -0.21
C THR A 81 17.01 29.98 -1.43
N VAL A 82 15.70 29.76 -1.27
CA VAL A 82 14.72 30.01 -2.31
C VAL A 82 14.10 31.38 -2.07
N GLU A 83 14.36 32.32 -2.97
CA GLU A 83 13.82 33.67 -2.91
C GLU A 83 12.72 33.88 -3.95
N ILE A 84 11.68 34.62 -3.59
CA ILE A 84 10.55 34.92 -4.46
C ILE A 84 10.39 36.44 -4.59
N ASP A 85 10.56 36.95 -5.81
CA ASP A 85 10.16 38.31 -6.16
C ASP A 85 8.65 38.41 -6.20
N LYS A 86 8.07 39.02 -5.16
CA LYS A 86 6.63 39.17 -5.01
C LYS A 86 5.98 40.04 -6.09
N GLY A 87 6.74 40.96 -6.69
CA GLY A 87 6.27 41.82 -7.78
C GLY A 87 6.11 41.08 -9.10
N ARG A 88 6.91 40.05 -9.32
CA ARG A 88 6.87 39.21 -10.54
C ARG A 88 6.06 37.93 -10.38
N CYS A 89 5.80 37.51 -9.14
CA CYS A 89 5.10 36.26 -8.86
C CYS A 89 3.60 36.37 -9.15
N VAL A 90 3.14 35.61 -10.13
CA VAL A 90 1.71 35.53 -10.53
C VAL A 90 0.94 34.41 -9.80
N HIS A 91 1.52 33.82 -8.78
CA HIS A 91 0.91 32.75 -7.97
C HIS A 91 0.39 31.54 -8.79
N CYS A 92 1.05 31.20 -9.90
CA CYS A 92 0.69 30.05 -10.75
C CYS A 92 0.97 28.71 -10.06
N ASN A 93 1.78 28.71 -9.03
CA ASN A 93 2.19 27.55 -8.23
C ASN A 93 3.07 26.49 -8.95
N ASN A 94 3.56 26.75 -10.14
CA ASN A 94 4.45 25.80 -10.85
C ASN A 94 5.69 25.42 -10.01
N CYS A 95 6.19 26.33 -9.18
CA CYS A 95 7.31 26.06 -8.29
C CYS A 95 7.05 24.99 -7.22
N PHE A 96 5.81 24.65 -6.97
CA PHE A 96 5.45 23.56 -6.07
C PHE A 96 5.17 22.25 -6.81
N GLY A 97 5.27 22.25 -8.14
CA GLY A 97 4.86 21.09 -8.95
C GLY A 97 3.40 20.71 -8.66
N ILE A 98 2.53 21.70 -8.60
CA ILE A 98 1.20 21.64 -7.94
C ILE A 98 0.18 20.80 -8.68
N ASN A 99 0.50 20.26 -9.83
CA ASN A 99 -0.53 19.49 -10.47
C ASN A 99 -0.84 18.18 -9.74
N THR A 100 0.11 17.59 -9.01
CA THR A 100 -0.19 16.39 -8.21
C THR A 100 0.67 16.19 -6.97
N LYS A 101 2.01 16.41 -7.03
CA LYS A 101 2.91 15.86 -6.00
C LYS A 101 3.78 16.87 -5.23
N GLY A 102 3.67 18.14 -5.53
CA GLY A 102 4.61 19.12 -4.99
C GLY A 102 5.98 19.01 -5.66
N CYS A 103 7.04 19.39 -4.96
CA CYS A 103 8.41 19.28 -5.46
C CYS A 103 8.83 17.81 -5.55
N ILE A 104 9.02 17.29 -6.76
CA ILE A 104 9.37 15.88 -7.00
C ILE A 104 10.67 15.50 -6.26
N ILE A 105 11.69 16.36 -6.27
CA ILE A 105 12.97 16.08 -5.62
C ILE A 105 12.82 16.03 -4.11
N ALA A 106 12.16 17.02 -3.50
CA ALA A 106 11.89 17.03 -2.07
C ALA A 106 11.00 15.84 -1.64
N THR A 107 9.99 15.48 -2.44
CA THR A 107 9.14 14.32 -2.18
C THR A 107 9.94 13.02 -2.28
N ARG A 108 10.78 12.86 -3.28
CA ARG A 108 11.67 11.70 -3.40
C ARG A 108 12.64 11.62 -2.22
N LYS A 109 13.27 12.72 -1.83
CA LYS A 109 14.18 12.75 -0.68
C LYS A 109 13.44 12.41 0.62
N MET A 110 12.25 12.95 0.84
CA MET A 110 11.40 12.57 1.96
C MET A 110 11.11 11.06 1.96
N MET A 111 10.81 10.48 0.79
CA MET A 111 10.59 9.05 0.64
C MET A 111 11.86 8.23 0.91
N TYR A 112 13.04 8.71 0.52
CA TYR A 112 14.31 8.02 0.77
C TYR A 112 14.84 8.21 2.18
N GLU A 113 14.77 9.39 2.76
CA GLU A 113 15.27 9.70 4.11
C GLU A 113 14.20 9.43 5.19
N GLY A 114 12.95 9.72 4.89
CA GLY A 114 11.78 9.32 5.69
C GLY A 114 11.42 7.84 5.51
N GLY A 115 11.98 7.18 4.49
CA GLY A 115 11.77 5.75 4.18
C GLY A 115 12.29 4.78 5.24
N LYS A 116 12.89 5.27 6.32
CA LYS A 116 12.92 4.51 7.58
C LYS A 116 11.59 4.54 8.34
N THR A 117 10.58 5.29 7.88
CA THR A 117 9.30 5.49 8.60
C THR A 117 8.03 5.47 7.77
N MET A 118 8.08 5.40 6.42
CA MET A 118 6.86 5.31 5.62
C MET A 118 6.91 4.13 4.64
N GLY A 119 6.28 3.10 4.99
CA GLY A 119 6.18 1.85 4.27
C GLY A 119 7.23 0.87 4.75
N THR A 120 6.79 -0.08 5.49
CA THR A 120 7.57 -1.05 6.23
C THR A 120 8.40 -0.45 7.38
N ALA A 121 7.73 0.00 8.45
CA ALA A 121 8.22 -0.49 9.71
C ALA A 121 8.23 -2.02 9.51
N THR A 122 9.36 -2.57 9.10
CA THR A 122 9.64 -3.99 9.28
C THR A 122 9.37 -4.20 10.74
N LYS A 123 8.15 -4.65 11.06
CA LYS A 123 7.81 -5.11 12.40
C LYS A 123 8.76 -6.28 12.58
N THR A 124 9.97 -5.99 13.10
CA THR A 124 10.99 -7.00 13.40
C THR A 124 10.46 -8.06 14.38
N SER A 125 9.30 -7.78 14.98
CA SER A 125 8.54 -8.71 15.79
C SER A 125 7.39 -9.29 14.99
N GLY A 126 7.38 -10.60 14.83
CA GLY A 126 6.23 -11.35 14.33
C GLY A 126 6.33 -11.94 12.95
N VAL A 127 7.51 -11.94 12.31
CA VAL A 127 7.71 -12.65 11.03
C VAL A 127 7.53 -14.17 11.21
N ASP A 128 7.85 -14.72 12.38
CA ASP A 128 7.77 -16.15 12.75
C ASP A 128 6.44 -16.57 13.41
N ARG A 129 5.40 -15.73 13.36
CA ARG A 129 4.13 -15.97 14.08
C ARG A 129 3.28 -17.13 13.56
N TYR A 130 3.61 -17.67 12.41
CA TYR A 130 2.89 -18.79 11.80
C TYR A 130 3.57 -20.15 12.06
N SER A 131 4.70 -20.18 12.77
CA SER A 131 5.60 -21.34 12.81
C SER A 131 5.87 -21.80 11.35
N THR A 132 5.68 -23.07 11.05
CA THR A 132 5.83 -23.62 9.68
C THR A 132 4.51 -23.76 8.92
N PHE A 133 3.39 -23.26 9.48
CA PHE A 133 2.06 -23.49 8.93
C PHE A 133 1.67 -22.40 7.95
N GLY A 134 1.59 -22.75 6.66
CA GLY A 134 1.03 -21.87 5.62
C GLY A 134 -0.49 -21.76 5.72
N LEU A 135 -1.04 -20.67 5.17
CA LEU A 135 -2.46 -20.56 4.94
C LEU A 135 -2.91 -21.59 3.91
N ARG A 136 -4.00 -22.31 4.19
CA ARG A 136 -4.52 -23.38 3.35
C ARG A 136 -5.91 -23.07 2.85
N GLU A 137 -6.22 -23.56 1.66
CA GLU A 137 -7.56 -23.43 1.09
C GLU A 137 -8.61 -24.13 1.97
N GLU A 138 -8.31 -25.33 2.48
CA GLU A 138 -9.18 -26.07 3.40
C GLU A 138 -9.54 -25.26 4.66
N TRP A 139 -8.57 -24.52 5.20
CA TRP A 139 -8.77 -23.67 6.36
C TRP A 139 -9.70 -22.51 6.05
N LEU A 140 -9.52 -21.89 4.88
CA LEU A 140 -10.33 -20.76 4.47
C LEU A 140 -11.78 -21.21 4.16
N THR A 141 -11.94 -22.37 3.53
CA THR A 141 -13.26 -22.99 3.30
C THR A 141 -13.97 -23.24 4.62
N SER A 142 -13.30 -23.92 5.57
CA SER A 142 -13.88 -24.16 6.90
C SER A 142 -14.21 -22.85 7.65
N PHE A 143 -13.38 -21.81 7.49
CA PHE A 143 -13.66 -20.50 8.08
C PHE A 143 -14.93 -19.87 7.51
N PHE A 144 -15.12 -19.87 6.19
CA PHE A 144 -16.32 -19.29 5.58
C PHE A 144 -17.58 -20.13 5.81
N ASP A 145 -17.45 -21.44 5.94
CA ASP A 145 -18.59 -22.32 6.27
C ASP A 145 -19.12 -21.99 7.67
N LEU A 146 -18.25 -21.89 8.67
CA LEU A 146 -18.61 -21.60 10.06
C LEU A 146 -18.91 -20.13 10.31
N LEU A 147 -18.14 -19.23 9.71
CA LEU A 147 -18.18 -17.77 9.83
C LEU A 147 -18.45 -17.26 11.27
N ASP A 148 -19.71 -16.90 11.59
CA ASP A 148 -20.05 -16.33 12.89
C ASP A 148 -19.83 -17.30 14.06
N ASP A 149 -19.92 -18.61 13.82
CA ASP A 149 -19.67 -19.67 14.79
C ASP A 149 -18.19 -20.05 14.90
N TRP A 150 -17.33 -19.44 14.10
CA TRP A 150 -15.91 -19.74 14.03
C TRP A 150 -15.21 -19.76 15.39
N PHE A 151 -15.46 -18.78 16.24
CA PHE A 151 -14.82 -18.69 17.54
C PHE A 151 -15.40 -19.66 18.58
N SER A 152 -16.61 -20.19 18.38
CA SER A 152 -17.26 -21.13 19.30
C SER A 152 -16.90 -22.59 19.04
N GLU A 153 -16.75 -23.00 17.76
CA GLU A 153 -16.65 -24.41 17.41
C GLU A 153 -15.28 -24.86 16.88
N ASN A 154 -14.51 -23.96 16.32
CA ASN A 154 -13.41 -24.30 15.43
C ASN A 154 -12.13 -24.80 16.09
N SER A 155 -11.97 -24.62 17.38
CA SER A 155 -10.79 -25.13 18.13
C SER A 155 -10.66 -26.67 18.12
N ARG A 156 -11.71 -27.37 17.68
CA ARG A 156 -11.78 -28.83 17.71
C ARG A 156 -11.27 -29.53 16.45
N LEU A 157 -11.12 -28.80 15.33
CA LEU A 157 -10.73 -29.40 14.03
C LEU A 157 -9.23 -29.25 13.71
N LEU A 158 -8.54 -28.36 14.40
CA LEU A 158 -7.12 -28.07 14.19
C LEU A 158 -6.28 -28.44 15.40
N GLY A 159 -5.05 -28.87 15.15
CA GLY A 159 -4.07 -29.14 16.22
C GLY A 159 -3.70 -27.87 16.98
N PRO A 160 -3.25 -27.98 18.24
CA PRO A 160 -2.99 -26.83 19.13
C PRO A 160 -1.94 -25.86 18.59
N LYS A 161 -1.04 -26.28 17.71
CA LYS A 161 -0.06 -25.42 17.03
C LYS A 161 -0.61 -24.78 15.75
N GLN A 162 -1.61 -25.37 15.11
CA GLN A 162 -2.22 -24.86 13.89
C GLN A 162 -3.18 -23.72 14.15
N ILE A 163 -3.93 -23.77 15.26
CA ILE A 163 -4.90 -22.73 15.64
C ILE A 163 -4.28 -21.33 15.71
N PRO A 164 -3.17 -21.11 16.46
CA PRO A 164 -2.52 -19.78 16.49
C PRO A 164 -2.03 -19.32 15.12
N ALA A 165 -1.49 -20.22 14.29
CA ALA A 165 -1.04 -19.89 12.95
C ALA A 165 -2.21 -19.43 12.07
N MET A 166 -3.31 -20.19 12.05
CA MET A 166 -4.49 -19.85 11.29
C MET A 166 -5.11 -18.53 11.75
N LEU A 167 -5.27 -18.31 13.05
CA LEU A 167 -5.78 -17.06 13.59
C LEU A 167 -4.92 -15.86 13.18
N ASN A 168 -3.59 -16.01 13.14
CA ASN A 168 -2.70 -14.97 12.66
C ASN A 168 -2.88 -14.70 11.17
N TRP A 169 -3.01 -15.73 10.33
CA TRP A 169 -3.30 -15.58 8.91
C TRP A 169 -4.63 -14.86 8.67
N LEU A 170 -5.70 -15.27 9.35
CA LEU A 170 -7.02 -14.64 9.23
C LEU A 170 -7.03 -13.19 9.69
N ARG A 171 -6.33 -12.87 10.80
CA ARG A 171 -6.20 -11.50 11.28
C ARG A 171 -5.48 -10.60 10.27
N GLU A 172 -4.37 -11.08 9.71
CA GLU A 172 -3.59 -10.30 8.74
C GLU A 172 -4.25 -10.23 7.37
N ALA A 173 -5.12 -11.19 7.05
CA ALA A 173 -6.06 -11.10 5.94
C ALA A 173 -7.26 -10.19 6.24
N GLU A 174 -7.34 -9.59 7.45
CA GLU A 174 -8.45 -8.74 7.92
C GLU A 174 -9.81 -9.44 8.00
N LEU A 175 -9.81 -10.76 8.14
CA LEU A 175 -11.04 -11.54 8.23
C LEU A 175 -11.56 -11.70 9.67
N VAL A 176 -10.69 -11.55 10.67
CA VAL A 176 -11.05 -11.64 12.10
C VAL A 176 -10.42 -10.53 12.92
N ASP A 177 -11.15 -10.10 13.96
CA ASP A 177 -10.63 -9.29 15.06
C ASP A 177 -10.35 -10.20 16.25
N LEU A 178 -9.07 -10.39 16.58
CA LEU A 178 -8.67 -11.28 17.70
C LEU A 178 -8.89 -10.64 19.07
N LYS A 179 -8.97 -9.31 19.17
CA LYS A 179 -9.26 -8.62 20.45
C LYS A 179 -10.70 -8.82 20.83
N GLU A 180 -11.60 -8.64 19.87
CA GLU A 180 -13.03 -8.77 20.04
C GLU A 180 -13.52 -10.21 19.84
N LYS A 181 -12.65 -11.12 19.38
CA LYS A 181 -12.97 -12.51 19.03
C LYS A 181 -14.20 -12.60 18.12
N LYS A 182 -14.22 -11.81 17.07
CA LYS A 182 -15.31 -11.77 16.09
C LYS A 182 -14.79 -11.79 14.66
N VAL A 183 -15.64 -12.19 13.73
CA VAL A 183 -15.41 -12.02 12.30
C VAL A 183 -15.64 -10.58 11.89
N THR A 184 -14.89 -10.12 10.89
CA THR A 184 -15.02 -8.75 10.39
C THR A 184 -16.15 -8.61 9.38
N GLU A 185 -16.58 -7.37 9.13
CA GLU A 185 -17.52 -7.08 8.05
C GLU A 185 -16.96 -7.46 6.68
N LEU A 186 -15.62 -7.38 6.50
CA LEU A 186 -14.97 -7.87 5.29
C LEU A 186 -15.24 -9.37 5.08
N ALA A 187 -15.06 -10.19 6.12
CA ALA A 187 -15.32 -11.62 6.01
C ALA A 187 -16.76 -11.92 5.63
N LYS A 188 -17.74 -11.17 6.18
CA LYS A 188 -19.17 -11.35 5.89
C LYS A 188 -19.51 -11.05 4.43
N ILE A 189 -18.96 -9.95 3.86
CA ILE A 189 -19.19 -9.66 2.43
C ILE A 189 -18.44 -10.59 1.50
N LEU A 190 -17.32 -11.17 1.94
CA LEU A 190 -16.54 -12.11 1.12
C LEU A 190 -17.12 -13.54 1.11
N LYS A 191 -17.93 -13.94 2.11
CA LYS A 191 -18.51 -15.29 2.16
C LYS A 191 -19.29 -15.66 0.88
N PRO A 192 -20.28 -14.88 0.42
CA PRO A 192 -21.00 -15.21 -0.82
C PRO A 192 -20.09 -15.14 -2.06
N VAL A 193 -19.10 -14.24 -2.07
CA VAL A 193 -18.14 -14.14 -3.15
C VAL A 193 -17.23 -15.36 -3.20
N TYR A 194 -16.81 -15.90 -2.04
CA TYR A 194 -15.98 -17.08 -1.99
C TYR A 194 -16.67 -18.31 -2.59
N ALA A 195 -17.98 -18.45 -2.42
CA ALA A 195 -18.75 -19.53 -3.01
C ALA A 195 -18.85 -19.45 -4.54
N SER A 196 -18.86 -18.24 -5.12
CA SER A 196 -19.04 -18.02 -6.57
C SER A 196 -17.73 -17.72 -7.31
N ASN A 197 -16.78 -17.06 -6.67
CA ASN A 197 -15.51 -16.64 -7.23
C ASN A 197 -14.38 -16.69 -6.17
N PRO A 198 -13.90 -17.88 -5.80
CA PRO A 198 -12.89 -18.04 -4.78
C PRO A 198 -11.57 -17.33 -5.12
N LEU A 199 -11.19 -17.24 -6.41
CA LEU A 199 -9.95 -16.57 -6.83
C LEU A 199 -9.98 -15.07 -6.54
N LEU A 200 -11.13 -14.42 -6.66
CA LEU A 200 -11.28 -13.00 -6.29
C LEU A 200 -11.01 -12.80 -4.79
N VAL A 201 -11.53 -13.71 -3.95
CA VAL A 201 -11.30 -13.65 -2.50
C VAL A 201 -9.83 -13.89 -2.17
N TRP A 202 -9.18 -14.83 -2.82
CA TRP A 202 -7.74 -15.06 -2.66
C TRP A 202 -6.89 -13.85 -3.11
N GLN A 203 -7.28 -13.12 -4.13
CA GLN A 203 -6.63 -11.87 -4.54
C GLN A 203 -6.76 -10.81 -3.42
N ILE A 204 -7.95 -10.66 -2.83
CA ILE A 204 -8.18 -9.72 -1.72
C ILE A 204 -7.37 -10.11 -0.49
N ILE A 205 -7.36 -11.39 -0.14
CA ILE A 205 -6.55 -11.94 0.98
C ILE A 205 -5.07 -11.68 0.73
N TRP A 206 -4.56 -11.97 -0.46
CA TRP A 206 -3.15 -11.75 -0.79
C TRP A 206 -2.80 -10.25 -0.72
N THR A 207 -3.69 -9.38 -1.18
CA THR A 207 -3.52 -7.93 -1.03
C THR A 207 -3.37 -7.56 0.45
N ASN A 208 -4.29 -8.00 1.32
CA ASN A 208 -4.22 -7.69 2.76
C ASN A 208 -2.96 -8.26 3.42
N LEU A 209 -2.59 -9.49 3.09
CA LEU A 209 -1.37 -10.10 3.58
C LEU A 209 -0.10 -9.35 3.12
N SER A 210 -0.09 -8.79 1.91
CA SER A 210 1.02 -7.99 1.42
C SER A 210 1.22 -6.70 2.22
N PHE A 211 0.17 -6.12 2.79
CA PHE A 211 0.25 -4.96 3.68
C PHE A 211 0.51 -5.34 5.15
N ASN A 212 -0.08 -6.43 5.64
CA ASN A 212 -0.16 -6.71 7.07
C ASN A 212 0.78 -7.82 7.57
N SER A 213 1.12 -8.80 6.72
CA SER A 213 1.97 -9.91 7.07
C SER A 213 3.45 -9.60 6.79
N SER A 214 4.29 -9.64 7.82
CA SER A 214 5.72 -9.33 7.66
C SER A 214 6.42 -10.23 6.65
N ILE A 215 6.09 -11.55 6.60
CA ILE A 215 6.74 -12.47 5.66
C ILE A 215 6.23 -12.30 4.23
N VAL A 216 4.92 -12.01 4.03
CA VAL A 216 4.36 -11.79 2.69
C VAL A 216 4.83 -10.43 2.16
N ASN A 217 4.80 -9.37 2.98
CA ASN A 217 5.34 -8.06 2.64
C ASN A 217 6.80 -8.17 2.19
N TRP A 218 7.63 -8.83 3.00
CA TRP A 218 9.02 -9.10 2.65
C TRP A 218 9.14 -9.83 1.31
N TYR A 219 8.37 -10.89 1.10
CA TYR A 219 8.44 -11.67 -0.13
C TYR A 219 8.14 -10.85 -1.37
N VAL A 220 7.07 -10.05 -1.35
CA VAL A 220 6.68 -9.24 -2.52
C VAL A 220 7.59 -8.03 -2.75
N THR A 221 8.39 -7.62 -1.77
CA THR A 221 9.31 -6.47 -1.89
C THR A 221 10.78 -6.86 -2.09
N ALA A 222 11.23 -7.96 -1.50
CA ALA A 222 12.63 -8.38 -1.52
C ALA A 222 12.96 -9.33 -2.68
N THR A 223 11.99 -10.16 -3.12
CA THR A 223 12.25 -11.12 -4.21
C THR A 223 12.06 -10.49 -5.59
N LYS A 224 12.85 -10.95 -6.57
CA LYS A 224 12.72 -10.55 -7.98
C LYS A 224 11.83 -11.54 -8.73
N ASN A 225 11.07 -11.03 -9.70
CA ASN A 225 10.06 -11.80 -10.42
C ASN A 225 10.62 -12.89 -11.35
N ASP A 226 11.82 -12.68 -11.87
CA ASP A 226 12.48 -13.53 -12.86
C ASP A 226 13.46 -14.53 -12.25
N ILE A 227 13.61 -14.52 -10.92
CA ILE A 227 14.56 -15.37 -10.21
C ILE A 227 13.85 -16.51 -9.49
N LYS A 228 14.36 -17.74 -9.67
CA LYS A 228 14.01 -18.89 -8.88
C LYS A 228 14.88 -18.95 -7.63
N TYR A 229 14.26 -19.06 -6.49
CA TYR A 229 14.93 -19.18 -5.19
C TYR A 229 14.69 -20.55 -4.60
N THR A 230 15.74 -21.21 -4.15
CA THR A 230 15.62 -22.34 -3.23
C THR A 230 15.16 -21.84 -1.86
N LYS A 231 14.64 -22.73 -1.01
CA LYS A 231 14.29 -22.36 0.38
C LYS A 231 15.49 -21.77 1.14
N ASN A 232 16.69 -22.31 0.93
CA ASN A 232 17.89 -21.82 1.60
C ASN A 232 18.26 -20.41 1.13
N GLU A 233 18.17 -20.11 -0.16
CA GLU A 233 18.40 -18.76 -0.68
C GLU A 233 17.38 -17.77 -0.15
N LEU A 234 16.10 -18.15 -0.03
CA LEU A 234 15.08 -17.30 0.61
C LEU A 234 15.40 -17.06 2.10
N VAL A 235 15.92 -18.08 2.81
CA VAL A 235 16.34 -17.93 4.22
C VAL A 235 17.53 -16.98 4.36
N GLU A 236 18.54 -17.08 3.48
CA GLU A 236 19.68 -16.15 3.51
C GLU A 236 19.25 -14.72 3.12
N LEU A 237 18.39 -14.58 2.12
CA LEU A 237 17.84 -13.26 1.76
C LEU A 237 17.02 -12.65 2.91
N LEU A 238 16.20 -13.46 3.61
CA LEU A 238 15.43 -13.00 4.77
C LEU A 238 16.36 -12.56 5.91
N LYS A 239 17.49 -13.23 6.10
CA LYS A 239 18.47 -12.93 7.14
C LYS A 239 19.14 -11.56 6.92
N GLU A 240 19.30 -11.10 5.67
CA GLU A 240 19.83 -9.76 5.36
C GLU A 240 18.92 -8.67 5.94
N ASP A 241 17.60 -8.83 5.80
CA ASP A 241 16.61 -7.88 6.31
C ASP A 241 16.28 -8.09 7.80
N TYR A 242 16.48 -9.31 8.33
CA TYR A 242 16.19 -9.69 9.72
C TYR A 242 17.41 -10.31 10.42
N PRO A 243 18.52 -9.59 10.59
CA PRO A 243 19.80 -10.14 11.07
C PRO A 243 19.74 -10.70 12.51
N ASN A 244 18.74 -10.30 13.28
CA ASN A 244 18.54 -10.76 14.65
C ASN A 244 17.87 -12.12 14.76
N LEU A 245 17.25 -12.65 13.68
CA LEU A 245 16.63 -13.96 13.65
C LEU A 245 17.67 -15.05 13.47
N LYS A 246 17.47 -16.19 14.14
CA LYS A 246 18.40 -17.33 14.10
C LYS A 246 17.65 -18.66 14.15
N GLY A 247 18.27 -19.72 13.62
CA GLY A 247 17.75 -21.07 13.73
C GLY A 247 16.33 -21.22 13.17
N ALA A 248 15.42 -21.76 13.96
CA ALA A 248 14.04 -22.01 13.57
C ALA A 248 13.27 -20.72 13.27
N THR A 249 13.49 -19.64 14.03
CA THR A 249 12.78 -18.36 13.83
C THR A 249 13.10 -17.69 12.49
N LEU A 250 14.23 -18.03 11.86
CA LEU A 250 14.60 -17.60 10.52
C LEU A 250 14.04 -18.54 9.43
N LYS A 251 13.98 -19.86 9.69
CA LYS A 251 13.52 -20.85 8.70
C LYS A 251 12.00 -20.98 8.64
N ASN A 252 11.33 -20.96 9.79
CA ASN A 252 9.88 -21.15 9.88
C ASN A 252 9.06 -20.18 9.00
N PRO A 253 9.36 -18.87 8.93
CA PRO A 253 8.64 -17.96 8.06
C PRO A 253 8.67 -18.35 6.59
N VAL A 254 9.84 -18.76 6.10
CA VAL A 254 10.01 -19.24 4.72
C VAL A 254 9.22 -20.52 4.50
N ASP A 255 9.26 -21.45 5.46
CA ASP A 255 8.46 -22.68 5.38
C ASP A 255 6.96 -22.39 5.40
N ALA A 256 6.49 -21.46 6.24
CA ALA A 256 5.09 -21.05 6.27
C ALA A 256 4.65 -20.43 4.93
N LEU A 257 5.47 -19.56 4.35
CA LEU A 257 5.21 -18.94 3.05
C LEU A 257 5.13 -19.99 1.93
N VAL A 258 6.15 -20.87 1.84
CA VAL A 258 6.18 -21.95 0.82
C VAL A 258 5.01 -22.91 1.00
N ASN A 259 4.66 -23.26 2.25
CA ASN A 259 3.49 -24.09 2.55
C ASN A 259 2.17 -23.40 2.19
N THR A 260 2.10 -22.05 2.21
CA THR A 260 0.95 -21.33 1.67
C THR A 260 0.82 -21.56 0.18
N PHE A 261 1.91 -21.44 -0.59
CA PHE A 261 1.89 -21.69 -2.03
C PHE A 261 1.57 -23.15 -2.40
N VAL A 262 2.00 -24.10 -1.57
CA VAL A 262 1.71 -25.52 -1.80
C VAL A 262 0.24 -25.87 -1.58
N ASN A 263 -0.44 -25.16 -0.66
CA ASN A 263 -1.76 -25.57 -0.15
C ASN A 263 -2.87 -24.54 -0.45
N SER A 264 -2.66 -23.65 -1.40
CA SER A 264 -3.66 -22.65 -1.80
C SER A 264 -3.52 -22.27 -3.28
N PRO A 265 -4.53 -21.61 -3.87
CA PRO A 265 -4.47 -21.08 -5.24
C PRO A 265 -3.45 -19.96 -5.44
N LEU A 266 -2.71 -19.55 -4.40
CA LEU A 266 -1.62 -18.58 -4.52
C LEU A 266 -0.39 -19.18 -5.19
N GLY A 267 -0.24 -20.51 -5.19
CA GLY A 267 0.89 -21.18 -5.81
C GLY A 267 0.48 -22.33 -6.74
N THR A 268 1.34 -22.63 -7.70
CA THR A 268 1.16 -23.72 -8.66
C THR A 268 2.51 -24.25 -9.14
N THR A 269 2.52 -25.45 -9.74
CA THR A 269 3.66 -25.98 -10.51
C THR A 269 3.52 -25.70 -12.01
N ASP A 270 2.38 -25.21 -12.46
CA ASP A 270 2.09 -24.92 -13.86
C ASP A 270 2.03 -23.41 -14.11
N ALA A 271 2.98 -22.89 -14.87
CA ALA A 271 3.03 -21.51 -15.26
C ALA A 271 1.82 -21.06 -16.13
N TYR A 272 1.15 -22.01 -16.77
CA TYR A 272 0.02 -21.77 -17.66
C TYR A 272 -1.33 -22.02 -17.01
N ALA A 273 -1.36 -22.47 -15.74
CA ALA A 273 -2.61 -22.65 -15.00
C ALA A 273 -3.40 -21.34 -14.92
N ASP A 274 -4.68 -21.37 -15.26
CA ASP A 274 -5.57 -20.21 -15.26
C ASP A 274 -6.37 -20.06 -13.95
N ASP A 275 -6.43 -21.11 -13.19
CA ASP A 275 -7.13 -21.23 -11.90
C ASP A 275 -6.24 -20.91 -10.68
N ASN A 276 -5.05 -20.35 -10.91
CA ASN A 276 -4.07 -20.00 -9.90
C ASN A 276 -3.52 -18.58 -10.09
N LEU A 277 -3.13 -17.97 -8.97
CA LEU A 277 -2.59 -16.61 -8.97
C LEU A 277 -1.08 -16.55 -9.24
N LYS A 278 -0.37 -17.69 -9.13
CA LYS A 278 1.05 -17.83 -9.42
C LYS A 278 1.97 -16.91 -8.62
N MET A 279 1.54 -16.57 -7.39
CA MET A 279 2.38 -15.79 -6.47
C MET A 279 3.63 -16.56 -6.08
N GLY A 280 3.54 -17.90 -6.08
CA GLY A 280 4.66 -18.83 -5.97
C GLY A 280 4.58 -19.89 -7.07
N LEU A 281 5.34 -19.75 -8.17
CA LEU A 281 5.55 -20.82 -9.12
C LEU A 281 6.57 -21.81 -8.54
N LEU A 282 6.10 -23.04 -8.30
CA LEU A 282 6.84 -24.06 -7.57
C LEU A 282 7.51 -25.03 -8.53
N GLU A 283 8.77 -25.34 -8.28
CA GLU A 283 9.44 -26.49 -8.87
C GLU A 283 9.55 -27.59 -7.80
N LYS A 284 9.07 -28.79 -8.11
CA LYS A 284 9.04 -29.92 -7.17
C LYS A 284 9.87 -31.11 -7.67
N LYS A 285 10.46 -31.81 -6.71
CA LYS A 285 11.05 -33.16 -6.94
C LYS A 285 10.37 -34.14 -5.97
N GLY A 286 9.45 -34.94 -6.51
CA GLY A 286 8.54 -35.70 -5.67
C GLY A 286 7.67 -34.80 -4.81
N ALA A 287 7.63 -35.02 -3.49
CA ALA A 287 6.88 -34.19 -2.55
C ALA A 287 7.60 -32.90 -2.13
N SER A 288 8.90 -32.78 -2.43
CA SER A 288 9.72 -31.66 -1.96
C SER A 288 9.70 -30.48 -2.94
N VAL A 289 9.51 -29.27 -2.44
CA VAL A 289 9.71 -28.03 -3.20
C VAL A 289 11.20 -27.75 -3.30
N ILE A 290 11.71 -27.66 -4.53
CA ILE A 290 13.12 -27.37 -4.83
C ILE A 290 13.33 -25.85 -4.90
N SER A 291 12.46 -25.17 -5.64
CA SER A 291 12.53 -23.73 -5.84
C SER A 291 11.15 -23.08 -5.90
N VAL A 292 11.12 -21.81 -5.61
CA VAL A 292 9.97 -20.92 -5.72
C VAL A 292 10.37 -19.72 -6.55
N GLN A 293 9.52 -19.33 -7.51
CA GLN A 293 9.67 -18.11 -8.29
C GLN A 293 8.44 -17.26 -8.09
N ARG A 294 8.60 -15.95 -7.86
CA ARG A 294 7.51 -15.00 -7.92
C ARG A 294 7.16 -14.76 -9.38
N TYR A 295 6.16 -15.45 -9.88
CA TYR A 295 5.74 -15.35 -11.27
C TYR A 295 4.67 -14.26 -11.47
N GLY A 296 3.60 -14.32 -10.68
CA GLY A 296 2.51 -13.36 -10.73
C GLY A 296 1.44 -13.63 -11.77
N THR A 297 0.49 -12.72 -11.87
CA THR A 297 -0.61 -12.80 -12.81
C THR A 297 -1.01 -11.43 -13.35
N SER A 298 -1.31 -11.36 -14.65
CA SER A 298 -1.99 -10.22 -15.28
C SER A 298 -3.51 -10.25 -15.09
N LYS A 299 -4.07 -11.40 -14.67
CA LYS A 299 -5.52 -11.60 -14.48
C LYS A 299 -5.98 -11.12 -13.08
N VAL A 300 -5.57 -9.90 -12.70
CA VAL A 300 -6.04 -9.28 -11.46
C VAL A 300 -7.38 -8.63 -11.72
N SER A 301 -8.36 -8.92 -10.85
CA SER A 301 -9.69 -8.30 -10.93
C SER A 301 -9.59 -6.78 -10.79
N GLN A 302 -10.34 -6.04 -11.60
CA GLN A 302 -10.47 -4.58 -11.47
C GLN A 302 -10.89 -4.16 -10.05
N ILE A 303 -11.70 -4.97 -9.37
CA ILE A 303 -12.10 -4.76 -7.97
C ILE A 303 -10.86 -4.72 -7.06
N VAL A 304 -9.93 -5.67 -7.27
CA VAL A 304 -8.71 -5.79 -6.46
C VAL A 304 -7.72 -4.69 -6.81
N VAL A 305 -7.64 -4.28 -8.08
CA VAL A 305 -6.85 -3.11 -8.50
C VAL A 305 -7.32 -1.87 -7.75
N ALA A 306 -8.63 -1.56 -7.79
CA ALA A 306 -9.17 -0.43 -7.04
C ALA A 306 -8.92 -0.56 -5.53
N TYR A 307 -9.19 -1.73 -4.96
CA TYR A 307 -8.98 -2.01 -3.55
C TYR A 307 -7.53 -1.77 -3.10
N SER A 308 -6.55 -2.25 -3.87
CA SER A 308 -5.13 -2.08 -3.54
C SER A 308 -4.68 -0.63 -3.63
N LEU A 309 -5.19 0.14 -4.60
CA LEU A 309 -4.93 1.57 -4.73
C LEU A 309 -5.44 2.34 -3.51
N TYR A 310 -6.68 2.05 -3.09
CA TYR A 310 -7.26 2.69 -1.91
C TYR A 310 -6.59 2.28 -0.60
N LYS A 311 -6.20 1.02 -0.42
CA LYS A 311 -5.40 0.60 0.76
C LYS A 311 -4.08 1.35 0.85
N ASN A 312 -3.39 1.51 -0.26
CA ASN A 312 -2.16 2.29 -0.30
C ASN A 312 -2.42 3.77 0.00
N ALA A 313 -3.49 4.33 -0.59
CA ALA A 313 -3.88 5.72 -0.38
C ALA A 313 -4.22 6.02 1.09
N GLU A 314 -4.93 5.13 1.78
CA GLU A 314 -5.23 5.24 3.21
C GLU A 314 -3.97 5.23 4.09
N ILE A 315 -3.03 4.33 3.81
CA ILE A 315 -1.78 4.21 4.58
C ILE A 315 -0.89 5.44 4.38
N ASN A 316 -0.79 5.94 3.15
CA ASN A 316 0.12 7.02 2.78
C ASN A 316 -0.57 8.39 2.74
N ASN A 317 -1.89 8.45 2.96
CA ASN A 317 -2.73 9.65 2.79
C ASN A 317 -2.53 10.33 1.42
N MET A 318 -2.47 9.52 0.36
CA MET A 318 -2.13 9.94 -0.99
C MET A 318 -3.18 9.43 -1.98
N TYR A 319 -4.08 10.32 -2.40
CA TYR A 319 -5.23 10.03 -3.27
C TYR A 319 -5.04 10.50 -4.71
N GLU A 320 -3.89 11.08 -5.02
CA GLU A 320 -3.47 11.47 -6.36
C GLU A 320 -2.17 10.74 -6.70
N LEU A 321 -2.16 10.02 -7.80
CA LEU A 321 -1.07 9.14 -8.22
C LEU A 321 -0.82 9.30 -9.71
N THR A 322 0.35 8.92 -10.19
CA THR A 322 0.58 8.63 -11.61
C THR A 322 0.77 7.14 -11.82
N VAL A 323 0.57 6.66 -13.04
CA VAL A 323 0.87 5.26 -13.37
C VAL A 323 2.33 4.93 -13.06
N THR A 324 3.26 5.85 -13.35
CA THR A 324 4.68 5.69 -13.03
C THR A 324 4.92 5.42 -11.53
N ASP A 325 4.20 6.11 -10.64
CA ASP A 325 4.37 5.91 -9.18
C ASP A 325 4.06 4.49 -8.74
N ILE A 326 3.07 3.86 -9.35
CA ILE A 326 2.62 2.50 -9.00
C ILE A 326 3.70 1.46 -9.35
N TYR A 327 4.56 1.79 -10.33
CA TYR A 327 5.68 0.94 -10.75
C TYR A 327 7.02 1.37 -10.15
N GLU A 328 7.06 2.46 -9.38
CA GLU A 328 8.26 2.85 -8.65
C GLU A 328 8.59 1.86 -7.52
N LYS A 329 9.88 1.67 -7.28
CA LYS A 329 10.39 0.84 -6.20
C LYS A 329 9.91 1.40 -4.85
N GLY A 330 9.26 0.57 -4.06
CA GLY A 330 8.76 0.92 -2.72
C GLY A 330 7.27 1.26 -2.67
N TYR A 331 6.58 1.42 -3.82
CA TYR A 331 5.13 1.54 -3.82
C TYR A 331 4.50 0.15 -3.68
N MET A 332 3.68 -0.07 -2.64
CA MET A 332 2.96 -1.32 -2.44
C MET A 332 1.67 -1.31 -3.29
N GLY A 333 1.82 -1.56 -4.58
CA GLY A 333 0.74 -1.62 -5.55
C GLY A 333 0.66 -2.96 -6.26
N VAL A 334 -0.19 -3.05 -7.27
CA VAL A 334 -0.44 -4.28 -8.04
C VAL A 334 0.81 -4.83 -8.73
N SER A 335 1.78 -3.97 -9.07
CA SER A 335 3.09 -4.38 -9.62
C SER A 335 3.89 -5.21 -8.61
N ASN A 336 3.94 -4.79 -7.34
CA ASN A 336 4.64 -5.53 -6.29
C ASN A 336 3.79 -6.68 -5.75
N ILE A 337 2.48 -6.48 -5.57
CA ILE A 337 1.59 -7.49 -4.98
C ILE A 337 1.39 -8.67 -5.93
N PHE A 338 1.15 -8.41 -7.23
CA PHE A 338 0.75 -9.42 -8.21
C PHE A 338 1.71 -9.60 -9.37
N ASN A 339 2.79 -8.83 -9.45
CA ASN A 339 3.64 -8.74 -10.63
C ASN A 339 2.84 -8.40 -11.92
N MET A 340 1.80 -7.58 -11.77
CA MET A 340 0.95 -7.15 -12.87
C MET A 340 1.71 -6.16 -13.76
N ASP A 341 1.72 -6.38 -15.07
CA ASP A 341 2.34 -5.49 -16.02
C ASP A 341 1.53 -4.19 -16.22
N SER A 342 2.18 -3.16 -16.77
CA SER A 342 1.56 -1.84 -16.93
C SER A 342 0.42 -1.82 -17.93
N GLU A 343 0.45 -2.65 -18.99
CA GLU A 343 -0.61 -2.73 -19.97
C GLU A 343 -1.89 -3.30 -19.35
N SER A 344 -1.76 -4.41 -18.63
CA SER A 344 -2.87 -5.04 -17.88
C SER A 344 -3.46 -4.09 -16.85
N PHE A 345 -2.60 -3.33 -16.16
CA PHE A 345 -3.03 -2.31 -15.20
C PHE A 345 -3.79 -1.17 -15.88
N MET A 346 -3.29 -0.64 -17.00
CA MET A 346 -3.97 0.40 -17.77
C MET A 346 -5.33 -0.05 -18.28
N ASN A 347 -5.45 -1.31 -18.71
CA ASN A 347 -6.72 -1.89 -19.12
C ASN A 347 -7.71 -1.99 -17.95
N ALA A 348 -7.24 -2.35 -16.76
CA ALA A 348 -8.05 -2.35 -15.54
C ALA A 348 -8.52 -0.94 -15.16
N LEU A 349 -7.65 0.07 -15.23
CA LEU A 349 -8.01 1.47 -14.97
C LEU A 349 -9.12 1.99 -15.88
N ARG A 350 -9.06 1.70 -17.19
CA ARG A 350 -10.11 2.11 -18.12
C ARG A 350 -11.47 1.56 -17.73
N GLY A 351 -11.53 0.32 -17.25
CA GLY A 351 -12.76 -0.27 -16.73
C GLY A 351 -13.25 0.35 -15.41
N LEU A 352 -12.35 0.86 -14.59
CA LEU A 352 -12.68 1.45 -13.29
C LEU A 352 -13.18 2.90 -13.38
N THR A 353 -12.75 3.68 -14.37
CA THR A 353 -13.21 5.06 -14.55
C THR A 353 -14.73 5.15 -14.80
N THR A 354 -15.33 4.12 -15.36
CA THR A 354 -16.79 4.03 -15.58
C THR A 354 -17.58 3.77 -14.28
N ASN A 355 -16.91 3.40 -13.20
CA ASN A 355 -17.55 3.01 -11.94
C ASN A 355 -17.60 4.13 -10.88
N GLU A 356 -17.15 5.33 -11.21
CA GLU A 356 -17.17 6.51 -10.32
C GLU A 356 -16.40 6.32 -8.98
N VAL A 357 -15.53 5.34 -8.89
CA VAL A 357 -14.69 5.12 -7.72
C VAL A 357 -13.34 5.80 -7.86
N LEU A 358 -12.89 6.03 -9.08
CA LEU A 358 -11.70 6.80 -9.42
C LEU A 358 -11.91 7.52 -10.76
N SER A 359 -11.13 8.55 -11.00
CA SER A 359 -10.95 9.13 -12.34
C SER A 359 -9.49 8.98 -12.75
N ALA A 360 -9.27 8.76 -14.06
CA ALA A 360 -7.93 8.68 -14.60
C ALA A 360 -7.86 9.54 -15.87
N ASP A 361 -6.89 10.44 -15.93
CA ASP A 361 -6.54 11.20 -17.12
C ASP A 361 -5.38 10.46 -17.81
N LEU A 362 -5.75 9.67 -18.82
CA LEU A 362 -4.83 8.80 -19.57
C LEU A 362 -4.50 9.36 -20.95
N LEU A 363 -4.90 10.60 -21.24
CA LEU A 363 -4.68 11.25 -22.53
C LEU A 363 -3.40 12.11 -22.52
N GLY A 364 -2.74 12.17 -23.65
CA GLY A 364 -1.60 13.07 -23.84
C GLY A 364 -0.37 12.77 -22.97
N GLY A 365 -0.21 11.56 -22.44
CA GLY A 365 0.93 11.16 -21.62
C GLY A 365 0.86 11.65 -20.15
N LEU A 366 -0.30 12.15 -19.70
CA LEU A 366 -0.47 12.64 -18.32
C LEU A 366 -0.63 11.54 -17.28
N GLU A 367 -1.16 10.40 -17.62
CA GLU A 367 -1.28 9.17 -16.79
C GLU A 367 -1.64 9.41 -15.31
N ASN A 368 -2.49 10.42 -15.03
CA ASN A 368 -2.88 10.78 -13.66
C ASN A 368 -4.08 9.96 -13.19
N ILE A 369 -4.03 9.53 -11.93
CA ILE A 369 -5.09 8.78 -11.26
C ILE A 369 -5.53 9.56 -10.03
N HIS A 370 -6.84 9.84 -9.94
CA HIS A 370 -7.46 10.51 -8.80
C HIS A 370 -8.42 9.55 -8.12
N LEU A 371 -8.16 9.27 -6.85
CA LEU A 371 -9.02 8.46 -6.01
C LEU A 371 -9.96 9.38 -5.23
N ALA A 372 -11.23 8.99 -5.11
CA ALA A 372 -12.22 9.72 -4.33
C ALA A 372 -11.92 9.54 -2.82
N SER A 373 -11.41 10.60 -2.19
CA SER A 373 -10.91 10.56 -0.80
C SER A 373 -12.00 10.36 0.27
N GLU A 374 -13.27 10.46 -0.10
CA GLU A 374 -14.42 10.16 0.75
C GLU A 374 -14.69 8.66 0.93
N PHE A 375 -14.07 7.80 0.11
CA PHE A 375 -14.23 6.36 0.22
C PHE A 375 -13.02 5.72 0.89
N SER A 376 -13.29 4.79 1.80
CA SER A 376 -12.29 3.85 2.28
C SER A 376 -12.09 2.71 1.27
N SER A 377 -10.98 1.98 1.39
CA SER A 377 -10.73 0.76 0.62
C SER A 377 -11.89 -0.24 0.78
N PHE A 378 -12.44 -0.35 2.00
CA PHE A 378 -13.58 -1.20 2.29
C PHE A 378 -14.87 -0.72 1.59
N ASP A 379 -15.14 0.60 1.56
CA ASP A 379 -16.32 1.15 0.89
C ASP A 379 -16.27 0.88 -0.62
N VAL A 380 -15.09 1.06 -1.22
CA VAL A 380 -14.85 0.78 -2.64
C VAL A 380 -15.06 -0.70 -2.93
N LEU A 381 -14.47 -1.58 -2.12
CA LEU A 381 -14.65 -3.02 -2.26
C LEU A 381 -16.12 -3.42 -2.17
N LYS A 382 -16.84 -2.94 -1.16
CA LYS A 382 -18.28 -3.21 -0.95
C LYS A 382 -19.13 -2.70 -2.12
N ARG A 383 -18.81 -1.52 -2.66
CA ARG A 383 -19.51 -0.94 -3.81
C ARG A 383 -19.32 -1.77 -5.08
N LEU A 384 -18.08 -2.22 -5.33
CA LEU A 384 -17.76 -2.96 -6.55
C LEU A 384 -18.23 -4.43 -6.49
N ILE A 385 -18.15 -5.09 -5.35
CA ILE A 385 -18.66 -6.46 -5.17
C ILE A 385 -20.19 -6.54 -5.37
N ARG A 386 -20.95 -5.51 -4.98
CA ARG A 386 -22.40 -5.49 -5.18
C ARG A 386 -22.83 -5.45 -6.65
N LYS A 387 -21.91 -5.17 -7.57
CA LYS A 387 -22.19 -5.08 -9.01
C LYS A 387 -21.94 -6.39 -9.77
N ILE A 388 -21.35 -7.39 -9.09
CA ILE A 388 -21.13 -8.75 -9.63
C ILE A 388 -22.09 -9.75 -9.00
#